data_14cb2811f12b6128118ccfec982bee8e
#
_entry.id   14cb2811f12b6128118ccfec982bee8e
#
_cell.length_a   1.000
_cell.length_b   1.000
_cell.length_c   1.000
_cell.angle_alpha   90.00
_cell.angle_beta   90.00
_cell.angle_gamma   90.00
#
_symmetry.space_group_name_H-M   'P 1'
#
loop_
_entity.id
_entity.type
_entity.pdbx_description
1 polymer ?
#
loop_
_entity_poly.entity_id
_entity_poly.type
_entity_poly.pdbx_seq_one_letter_code
_entity_poly.pdbx_strand_id
1 'polypeptide(L)'
;MNQQASFQQEEWGIGGTKNEVNRTIAISMGDDMKFKPEKINIKVGETIRFEIKNNGKLLHEMVIGTKQVLDKHAEMMVKHPNMEHDEPYMAHISPGKKGEIIWKFNRAGSFDFACLIAGHYQAGMVGKIEVQQ
;
A
#
# COMPACT_ATOMS: atom_id res chain seq x y z
N MET A 1 -12.92 8.24 26.63
CA MET A 1 -13.62 7.48 25.69
C MET A 1 -12.79 7.07 24.50
N ASN A 2 -12.92 5.92 24.14
CA ASN A 2 -12.15 5.41 23.03
C ASN A 2 -12.70 5.89 21.68
N GLN A 3 -11.85 6.57 20.93
CA GLN A 3 -12.20 7.05 19.61
C GLN A 3 -11.59 6.19 18.54
N GLN A 4 -11.41 4.95 18.84
CA GLN A 4 -10.84 4.03 17.91
C GLN A 4 -11.61 4.04 16.59
N ALA A 5 -10.91 4.30 15.53
CA ALA A 5 -11.51 4.32 14.20
C ALA A 5 -12.06 2.94 13.88
N SER A 6 -13.25 2.92 13.31
CA SER A 6 -13.86 1.70 12.81
C SER A 6 -13.40 1.55 11.36
N PHE A 7 -12.50 0.60 11.11
CA PHE A 7 -12.00 0.38 9.76
C PHE A 7 -12.94 -0.54 8.99
N GLN A 8 -13.05 -0.26 7.70
CA GLN A 8 -13.86 -1.07 6.80
C GLN A 8 -13.08 -2.30 6.38
N GLN A 9 -13.76 -3.46 6.38
CA GLN A 9 -13.16 -4.69 5.88
C GLN A 9 -13.07 -4.63 4.36
N GLU A 10 -11.85 -4.83 3.84
CA GLU A 10 -11.62 -4.95 2.40
C GLU A 10 -11.33 -6.40 2.05
N GLU A 11 -11.34 -6.71 0.78
CA GLU A 11 -11.00 -8.04 0.28
C GLU A 11 -9.59 -8.46 0.69
N TRP A 12 -8.68 -7.50 0.77
CA TRP A 12 -7.26 -7.73 1.06
C TRP A 12 -6.89 -7.47 2.53
N GLY A 13 -7.87 -7.23 3.39
CA GLY A 13 -7.61 -7.05 4.81
C GLY A 13 -8.36 -5.87 5.41
N ILE A 14 -7.85 -5.39 6.51
CA ILE A 14 -8.49 -4.31 7.28
C ILE A 14 -7.41 -3.44 7.93
N GLY A 15 -7.71 -2.16 8.13
CA GLY A 15 -6.78 -1.25 8.80
C GLY A 15 -6.45 -1.75 10.20
N GLY A 16 -5.19 -1.61 10.59
CA GLY A 16 -4.73 -1.99 11.91
C GLY A 16 -4.29 -0.79 12.72
N THR A 17 -4.04 -1.02 14.01
CA THR A 17 -3.54 0.01 14.92
C THR A 17 -2.11 -0.33 15.33
N LYS A 18 -1.40 0.68 15.84
CA LYS A 18 -0.01 0.50 16.28
C LYS A 18 0.14 -0.60 17.32
N ASN A 19 -0.86 -0.74 18.19
CA ASN A 19 -0.81 -1.74 19.25
C ASN A 19 -0.91 -3.18 18.73
N GLU A 20 -1.44 -3.34 17.53
CA GLU A 20 -1.65 -4.66 16.93
C GLU A 20 -0.46 -5.15 16.10
N VAL A 21 0.51 -4.27 15.83
CA VAL A 21 1.61 -4.58 14.90
C VAL A 21 2.42 -5.77 15.38
N ASN A 22 2.52 -6.79 14.52
CA ASN A 22 3.32 -7.99 14.77
C ASN A 22 4.74 -7.81 14.22
N ARG A 23 4.86 -7.07 13.12
CA ARG A 23 6.13 -7.00 12.39
C ARG A 23 6.16 -5.74 11.54
N THR A 24 7.35 -5.16 11.37
CA THR A 24 7.56 -4.01 10.50
C THR A 24 8.34 -4.45 9.27
N ILE A 25 7.89 -4.01 8.10
CA ILE A 25 8.56 -4.28 6.84
C ILE A 25 8.96 -2.95 6.22
N ALA A 26 10.25 -2.80 5.93
CA ALA A 26 10.75 -1.60 5.27
C ALA A 26 10.56 -1.74 3.76
N ILE A 27 9.97 -0.71 3.15
CA ILE A 27 9.74 -0.64 1.71
C ILE A 27 10.44 0.62 1.21
N SER A 28 11.16 0.53 0.10
CA SER A 28 11.68 1.71 -0.55
C SER A 28 11.07 1.86 -1.94
N MET A 29 10.91 3.12 -2.35
CA MET A 29 10.40 3.50 -3.66
C MET A 29 11.39 4.44 -4.31
N GLY A 30 11.51 4.37 -5.62
CA GLY A 30 12.41 5.24 -6.36
C GLY A 30 11.87 5.64 -7.71
N ASP A 31 12.60 6.55 -8.37
CA ASP A 31 12.22 7.05 -9.70
C ASP A 31 12.46 6.03 -10.81
N ASP A 32 13.03 4.87 -10.45
CA ASP A 32 13.10 3.71 -11.35
C ASP A 32 11.76 2.98 -11.46
N MET A 33 10.73 3.50 -10.80
CA MET A 33 9.37 2.94 -10.77
C MET A 33 9.32 1.55 -10.19
N LYS A 34 10.08 1.34 -9.11
CA LYS A 34 10.15 0.05 -8.43
C LYS A 34 9.96 0.19 -6.94
N PHE A 35 9.38 -0.85 -6.36
CA PHE A 35 9.37 -1.08 -4.91
C PHE A 35 10.45 -2.08 -4.56
N LYS A 36 11.06 -1.91 -3.40
CA LYS A 36 12.03 -2.88 -2.87
C LYS A 36 11.68 -3.17 -1.42
N PRO A 37 11.31 -4.40 -1.09
CA PRO A 37 11.16 -5.58 -1.95
C PRO A 37 9.90 -5.51 -2.83
N GLU A 38 9.88 -6.28 -3.91
CA GLU A 38 8.74 -6.37 -4.81
C GLU A 38 7.78 -7.50 -4.43
N LYS A 39 8.24 -8.45 -3.61
CA LYS A 39 7.44 -9.59 -3.16
C LYS A 39 7.51 -9.70 -1.67
N ILE A 40 6.36 -9.89 -1.05
CA ILE A 40 6.24 -9.96 0.39
C ILE A 40 5.39 -11.16 0.77
N ASN A 41 5.88 -11.96 1.72
CA ASN A 41 5.13 -13.10 2.23
C ASN A 41 4.67 -12.80 3.64
N ILE A 42 3.38 -13.01 3.88
CA ILE A 42 2.74 -12.68 5.14
C ILE A 42 1.90 -13.88 5.58
N LYS A 43 1.82 -14.10 6.88
CA LYS A 43 0.91 -15.10 7.45
C LYS A 43 -0.42 -14.46 7.74
N VAL A 44 -1.50 -15.19 7.45
CA VAL A 44 -2.85 -14.68 7.72
C VAL A 44 -2.97 -14.37 9.20
N GLY A 45 -3.57 -13.22 9.50
CA GLY A 45 -3.72 -12.72 10.86
C GLY A 45 -2.65 -11.74 11.30
N GLU A 46 -1.54 -11.62 10.56
CA GLU A 46 -0.51 -10.65 10.91
C GLU A 46 -0.95 -9.23 10.63
N THR A 47 -0.62 -8.34 11.54
CA THR A 47 -0.73 -6.89 11.32
C THR A 47 0.66 -6.36 11.04
N ILE A 48 0.83 -5.75 9.89
CA ILE A 48 2.13 -5.29 9.40
C ILE A 48 2.17 -3.77 9.41
N ARG A 49 3.27 -3.23 9.91
CA ARG A 49 3.58 -1.83 9.73
C ARG A 49 4.57 -1.74 8.57
N PHE A 50 4.12 -1.15 7.47
CA PHE A 50 5.02 -0.85 6.36
C PHE A 50 5.67 0.50 6.63
N GLU A 51 6.98 0.51 6.71
CA GLU A 51 7.75 1.75 6.82
C GLU A 51 8.27 2.06 5.43
N ILE A 52 7.74 3.11 4.82
CA ILE A 52 7.92 3.36 3.40
C ILE A 52 8.78 4.59 3.20
N LYS A 53 9.87 4.45 2.45
CA LYS A 53 10.78 5.55 2.16
C LYS A 53 10.75 5.85 0.67
N ASN A 54 10.54 7.13 0.33
CA ASN A 54 10.65 7.58 -1.04
C ASN A 54 12.07 8.13 -1.27
N ASN A 55 12.90 7.38 -1.99
CA ASN A 55 14.28 7.75 -2.30
C ASN A 55 14.40 8.55 -3.58
N GLY A 56 13.27 8.80 -4.24
CA GLY A 56 13.26 9.52 -5.52
C GLY A 56 13.10 11.01 -5.37
N LYS A 57 12.98 11.68 -6.50
CA LYS A 57 12.71 13.10 -6.60
C LYS A 57 11.27 13.38 -6.98
N LEU A 58 10.52 12.37 -7.33
CA LEU A 58 9.11 12.47 -7.69
C LEU A 58 8.26 12.02 -6.51
N LEU A 59 7.01 12.46 -6.49
CA LEU A 59 6.03 11.92 -5.56
C LEU A 59 5.77 10.46 -5.91
N HIS A 60 5.69 9.61 -4.91
CA HIS A 60 5.31 8.21 -5.08
C HIS A 60 4.29 7.83 -4.02
N GLU A 61 3.55 6.78 -4.28
CA GLU A 61 2.58 6.28 -3.31
C GLU A 61 2.62 4.76 -3.26
N MET A 62 2.12 4.21 -2.17
CA MET A 62 1.91 2.78 -2.05
C MET A 62 0.43 2.55 -1.74
N VAL A 63 -0.23 1.76 -2.56
CA VAL A 63 -1.64 1.40 -2.38
C VAL A 63 -1.75 -0.11 -2.43
N ILE A 64 -2.36 -0.70 -1.39
CA ILE A 64 -2.55 -2.15 -1.32
C ILE A 64 -3.95 -2.47 -1.82
N GLY A 65 -4.10 -3.55 -2.58
CA GLY A 65 -5.40 -3.97 -3.04
C GLY A 65 -5.36 -5.23 -3.87
N THR A 66 -6.50 -5.56 -4.47
CA THR A 66 -6.53 -6.59 -5.48
C THR A 66 -6.12 -5.97 -6.80
N LYS A 67 -5.63 -6.79 -7.73
CA LYS A 67 -5.25 -6.29 -9.04
C LYS A 67 -6.40 -5.55 -9.72
N GLN A 68 -7.61 -6.09 -9.62
CA GLN A 68 -8.79 -5.48 -10.24
C GLN A 68 -9.10 -4.10 -9.69
N VAL A 69 -9.04 -3.97 -8.37
CA VAL A 69 -9.30 -2.68 -7.70
C VAL A 69 -8.22 -1.66 -8.07
N LEU A 70 -6.96 -2.10 -8.07
CA LEU A 70 -5.85 -1.21 -8.41
C LEU A 70 -5.90 -0.77 -9.88
N ASP A 71 -6.26 -1.67 -10.79
CA ASP A 71 -6.41 -1.33 -12.21
C ASP A 71 -7.47 -0.25 -12.40
N LYS A 72 -8.62 -0.40 -11.74
CA LYS A 72 -9.70 0.59 -11.83
C LYS A 72 -9.28 1.94 -11.26
N HIS A 73 -8.60 1.92 -10.12
CA HIS A 73 -8.14 3.14 -9.47
C HIS A 73 -7.10 3.84 -10.36
N ALA A 74 -6.21 3.06 -11.00
CA ALA A 74 -5.21 3.62 -11.91
C ALA A 74 -5.87 4.32 -13.11
N GLU A 75 -6.95 3.73 -13.65
CA GLU A 75 -7.71 4.36 -14.73
C GLU A 75 -8.32 5.69 -14.29
N MET A 76 -8.87 5.72 -13.09
CA MET A 76 -9.43 6.96 -12.53
C MET A 76 -8.36 8.03 -12.35
N MET A 77 -7.16 7.64 -11.95
CA MET A 77 -6.07 8.59 -11.77
C MET A 77 -5.59 9.20 -13.09
N VAL A 78 -5.68 8.44 -14.18
CA VAL A 78 -5.35 8.98 -15.51
C VAL A 78 -6.38 10.02 -15.92
N LYS A 79 -7.66 9.78 -15.66
CA LYS A 79 -8.75 10.69 -16.02
C LYS A 79 -8.82 11.90 -15.09
N HIS A 80 -8.51 11.70 -13.83
CA HIS A 80 -8.65 12.72 -12.78
C HIS A 80 -7.40 12.74 -11.90
N PRO A 81 -6.27 13.19 -12.43
CA PRO A 81 -4.99 13.08 -11.71
C PRO A 81 -4.90 13.90 -10.43
N ASN A 82 -5.79 14.88 -10.28
CA ASN A 82 -5.80 15.74 -9.08
C ASN A 82 -6.80 15.26 -8.02
N MET A 83 -7.51 14.16 -8.28
CA MET A 83 -8.43 13.61 -7.30
C MET A 83 -7.67 12.73 -6.32
N GLU A 84 -7.41 13.29 -5.15
CA GLU A 84 -6.73 12.55 -4.08
C GLU A 84 -7.72 12.19 -2.99
N HIS A 85 -7.52 11.03 -2.40
CA HIS A 85 -8.21 10.64 -1.18
C HIS A 85 -7.29 9.77 -0.35
N ASP A 86 -7.55 9.72 0.94
CA ASP A 86 -6.75 8.92 1.86
C ASP A 86 -7.56 7.75 2.36
N GLU A 87 -6.92 6.58 2.36
CA GLU A 87 -7.49 5.36 2.90
C GLU A 87 -6.43 4.68 3.77
N PRO A 88 -6.83 3.83 4.73
CA PRO A 88 -5.84 3.16 5.58
C PRO A 88 -4.84 2.30 4.83
N TYR A 89 -5.17 1.86 3.62
CA TYR A 89 -4.32 0.98 2.81
C TYR A 89 -3.47 1.74 1.81
N MET A 90 -3.36 3.07 1.94
CA MET A 90 -2.54 3.86 1.02
C MET A 90 -1.73 4.92 1.76
N ALA A 91 -0.60 5.27 1.18
CA ALA A 91 0.25 6.34 1.68
C ALA A 91 0.88 7.09 0.51
N HIS A 92 0.75 8.41 0.52
CA HIS A 92 1.37 9.31 -0.44
C HIS A 92 2.63 9.87 0.20
N ILE A 93 3.78 9.70 -0.43
CA ILE A 93 5.04 10.04 0.20
C ILE A 93 5.85 10.96 -0.70
N SER A 94 6.08 12.17 -0.20
CA SER A 94 6.85 13.19 -0.90
C SER A 94 8.31 12.78 -1.06
N PRO A 95 9.02 13.35 -2.04
CA PRO A 95 10.43 13.01 -2.27
C PRO A 95 11.28 13.14 -1.01
N GLY A 96 12.06 12.13 -0.73
CA GLY A 96 12.97 12.11 0.41
C GLY A 96 12.32 11.87 1.75
N LYS A 97 11.01 11.68 1.79
CA LYS A 97 10.26 11.52 3.04
C LYS A 97 9.94 10.05 3.30
N LYS A 98 9.42 9.81 4.50
CA LYS A 98 8.95 8.49 4.93
C LYS A 98 7.47 8.56 5.25
N GLY A 99 6.80 7.42 5.12
CA GLY A 99 5.42 7.27 5.52
C GLY A 99 5.19 5.87 6.04
N GLU A 100 3.95 5.60 6.44
CA GLU A 100 3.63 4.26 6.94
C GLU A 100 2.22 3.86 6.56
N ILE A 101 2.04 2.54 6.47
CA ILE A 101 0.74 1.90 6.38
C ILE A 101 0.72 0.83 7.46
N ILE A 102 -0.34 0.79 8.27
CA ILE A 102 -0.53 -0.30 9.23
C ILE A 102 -1.75 -1.08 8.79
N TRP A 103 -1.53 -2.32 8.38
CA TRP A 103 -2.56 -3.12 7.74
C TRP A 103 -2.59 -4.54 8.29
N LYS A 104 -3.78 -5.00 8.62
CA LYS A 104 -3.99 -6.36 9.13
C LYS A 104 -4.43 -7.26 7.99
N PHE A 105 -3.65 -8.29 7.74
CA PHE A 105 -3.93 -9.25 6.67
C PHE A 105 -4.75 -10.40 7.23
N ASN A 106 -6.03 -10.16 7.47
CA ASN A 106 -6.92 -11.14 8.08
C ASN A 106 -7.59 -12.08 7.06
N ARG A 107 -7.13 -12.03 5.81
CA ARG A 107 -7.63 -12.92 4.76
C ARG A 107 -6.46 -13.45 3.94
N ALA A 108 -6.45 -14.75 3.72
CA ALA A 108 -5.43 -15.37 2.85
C ALA A 108 -5.71 -15.01 1.39
N GLY A 109 -4.68 -14.99 0.58
CA GLY A 109 -4.80 -14.72 -0.85
C GLY A 109 -3.58 -14.05 -1.43
N SER A 110 -3.67 -13.78 -2.72
CA SER A 110 -2.64 -13.06 -3.46
C SER A 110 -3.15 -11.66 -3.75
N PHE A 111 -2.41 -10.68 -3.30
CA PHE A 111 -2.78 -9.27 -3.46
C PHE A 111 -1.63 -8.50 -4.08
N ASP A 112 -1.90 -7.27 -4.49
CA ASP A 112 -0.91 -6.41 -5.11
C ASP A 112 -0.71 -5.16 -4.27
N PHE A 113 0.39 -4.48 -4.48
CA PHE A 113 0.54 -3.11 -4.08
C PHE A 113 1.15 -2.33 -5.24
N ALA A 114 0.82 -1.06 -5.33
CA ALA A 114 1.17 -0.30 -6.53
C ALA A 114 1.28 1.20 -6.23
N CYS A 115 2.00 1.89 -7.10
CA CYS A 115 1.96 3.34 -7.17
C CYS A 115 1.00 3.69 -8.32
N LEU A 116 -0.12 4.32 -7.99
CA LEU A 116 -1.18 4.58 -8.97
C LEU A 116 -1.09 5.96 -9.60
N ILE A 117 -0.04 6.72 -9.32
CA ILE A 117 0.20 7.99 -9.97
C ILE A 117 0.27 7.77 -11.47
N ALA A 118 -0.44 8.63 -12.24
CA ALA A 118 -0.50 8.49 -13.68
C ALA A 118 0.91 8.40 -14.29
N GLY A 119 1.14 7.38 -15.10
CA GLY A 119 2.44 7.11 -15.70
C GLY A 119 3.28 6.13 -14.88
N HIS A 120 3.17 6.16 -13.55
CA HIS A 120 3.97 5.28 -12.70
C HIS A 120 3.47 3.84 -12.74
N TYR A 121 2.16 3.67 -12.60
CA TYR A 121 1.55 2.35 -12.68
C TYR A 121 1.79 1.71 -14.05
N GLN A 122 1.62 2.51 -15.10
CA GLN A 122 1.80 2.05 -16.46
C GLN A 122 3.27 1.68 -16.75
N ALA A 123 4.19 2.24 -16.00
CA ALA A 123 5.62 1.88 -16.08
C ALA A 123 5.97 0.61 -15.31
N GLY A 124 4.97 0.00 -14.63
CA GLY A 124 5.17 -1.26 -13.93
C GLY A 124 5.51 -1.13 -12.45
N MET A 125 5.17 0.00 -11.83
CA MET A 125 5.46 0.19 -10.40
C MET A 125 4.47 -0.58 -9.53
N VAL A 126 4.70 -1.89 -9.42
CA VAL A 126 3.82 -2.82 -8.69
C VAL A 126 4.64 -3.82 -7.90
N GLY A 127 4.01 -4.39 -6.88
CA GLY A 127 4.59 -5.48 -6.10
C GLY A 127 3.51 -6.50 -5.76
N LYS A 128 3.92 -7.60 -5.15
CA LYS A 128 3.04 -8.72 -4.81
C LYS A 128 3.08 -9.03 -3.33
N ILE A 129 1.93 -9.36 -2.79
CA ILE A 129 1.79 -9.82 -1.41
C ILE A 129 1.09 -11.17 -1.42
N GLU A 130 1.74 -12.18 -0.84
CA GLU A 130 1.13 -13.50 -0.66
C GLU A 130 0.80 -13.66 0.81
N VAL A 131 -0.48 -13.83 1.12
CA VAL A 131 -0.93 -14.06 2.50
C VAL A 131 -1.30 -15.52 2.62
N GLN A 132 -0.53 -16.25 3.40
CA GLN A 132 -0.65 -17.71 3.53
C GLN A 132 -1.09 -18.10 4.93
N GLN A 133 -1.73 -19.22 5.00
CA GLN A 133 -2.15 -19.79 6.28
C GLN A 133 -1.01 -20.34 7.09
#